data_326fcba56a046a1d62b2aad7feef67c7
#
_entry.id   326fcba56a046a1d62b2aad7feef67c7
#
_cell.length_a   1.000
_cell.length_b   1.000
_cell.length_c   1.000
_cell.angle_alpha   90.00
_cell.angle_beta   90.00
_cell.angle_gamma   90.00
#
_symmetry.space_group_name_H-M   'P 1'
#
loop_
_entity.id
_entity.type
_entity.pdbx_description
1 polymer ?
#
loop_
_entity_poly.entity_id
_entity_poly.type
_entity_poly.pdbx_seq_one_letter_code
_entity_poly.pdbx_strand_id
1 'polypeptide(L)'
;LQGATNTSRKINRNRYIFQTYTYAIENYHCFAESLHEVCVQATLNDRSILDFNFYLKKYSEIVYPLFLWNVWFYRQRDTYTFPMYDFHTYTSLREINLRHPEKSLESLQQRVNQKLAELKKKFPHNINQVNGLRTEFKELGLVPETTYLYMQGHHVMDNVVMKLLIPVCTVL
;
A
#
# COMPACT_ATOMS: atom_id res chain seq x y z
N LEU A 1 -0.02 9.22 9.33
CA LEU A 1 0.97 9.76 10.28
C LEU A 1 0.79 11.27 10.36
N GLN A 2 -0.39 11.69 10.82
CA GLN A 2 -0.68 13.09 11.10
C GLN A 2 0.11 13.50 12.34
N GLY A 3 0.86 14.60 12.24
CA GLY A 3 1.51 15.20 13.37
C GLY A 3 0.49 15.40 14.50
N ALA A 4 0.73 14.76 15.65
CA ALA A 4 -0.19 14.74 16.75
C ALA A 4 -0.41 16.19 17.25
N THR A 5 -1.56 16.76 16.91
CA THR A 5 -2.05 17.97 17.56
C THR A 5 -2.28 17.69 19.04
N ASN A 6 -2.31 18.73 19.89
CA ASN A 6 -2.62 18.56 21.31
C ASN A 6 -3.94 17.81 21.57
N THR A 7 -4.88 17.91 20.65
CA THR A 7 -6.16 17.18 20.68
C THR A 7 -5.96 15.69 20.43
N SER A 8 -5.13 15.29 19.44
CA SER A 8 -4.81 13.89 19.17
C SER A 8 -4.11 13.22 20.35
N ARG A 9 -3.21 13.93 21.06
CA ARG A 9 -2.56 13.41 22.27
C ARG A 9 -3.56 13.16 23.42
N LYS A 10 -4.60 13.99 23.56
CA LYS A 10 -5.67 13.78 24.56
C LYS A 10 -6.53 12.58 24.21
N ILE A 11 -6.87 12.39 22.93
CA ILE A 11 -7.64 11.25 22.45
C ILE A 11 -6.87 9.95 22.69
N ASN A 12 -5.59 9.90 22.33
CA ASN A 12 -4.75 8.71 22.48
C ASN A 12 -4.49 8.30 23.95
N ARG A 13 -4.75 9.17 24.93
CA ARG A 13 -4.65 8.87 26.37
C ARG A 13 -5.96 8.36 26.98
N ASN A 14 -7.05 8.38 26.22
CA ASN A 14 -8.33 7.90 26.72
C ASN A 14 -8.37 6.37 26.67
N ARG A 15 -8.55 5.71 27.82
CA ARG A 15 -8.58 4.24 27.94
C ARG A 15 -9.70 3.55 27.16
N TYR A 16 -10.71 4.29 26.72
CA TYR A 16 -11.84 3.79 25.93
C TYR A 16 -11.69 4.01 24.43
N ILE A 17 -10.60 4.66 24.01
CA ILE A 17 -10.32 4.93 22.59
C ILE A 17 -9.10 4.13 22.18
N PHE A 18 -9.30 3.18 21.28
CA PHE A 18 -8.24 2.38 20.66
C PHE A 18 -7.96 2.93 19.28
N GLN A 19 -6.69 3.22 19.01
CA GLN A 19 -6.25 3.63 17.69
C GLN A 19 -5.86 2.38 16.90
N THR A 20 -6.36 2.29 15.66
CA THR A 20 -5.95 1.24 14.73
C THR A 20 -4.51 1.46 14.25
N TYR A 21 -3.78 0.39 14.00
CA TYR A 21 -2.42 0.45 13.44
C TYR A 21 -2.41 0.74 11.93
N THR A 22 -3.53 0.52 11.26
CA THR A 22 -3.69 0.72 9.82
C THR A 22 -4.25 2.11 9.51
N TYR A 23 -4.19 2.50 8.24
CA TYR A 23 -4.73 3.78 7.78
C TYR A 23 -6.24 3.88 8.00
N ALA A 24 -6.98 2.82 7.67
CA ALA A 24 -8.44 2.75 7.75
C ALA A 24 -8.92 1.32 8.02
N ILE A 25 -10.22 1.16 8.33
CA ILE A 25 -10.81 -0.15 8.60
C ILE A 25 -10.69 -1.10 7.39
N GLU A 26 -10.77 -0.57 6.18
CA GLU A 26 -10.65 -1.33 4.93
C GLU A 26 -9.29 -2.04 4.83
N ASN A 27 -8.23 -1.48 5.42
CA ASN A 27 -6.93 -2.13 5.43
C ASN A 27 -6.94 -3.45 6.21
N TYR A 28 -7.81 -3.62 7.21
CA TYR A 28 -7.98 -4.90 7.91
C TYR A 28 -8.62 -5.96 7.02
N HIS A 29 -9.53 -5.56 6.12
CA HIS A 29 -10.11 -6.48 5.13
C HIS A 29 -9.12 -6.90 4.04
N CYS A 30 -7.98 -6.21 3.94
CA CYS A 30 -6.93 -6.53 2.98
C CYS A 30 -5.88 -7.51 3.52
N PHE A 31 -6.02 -8.04 4.74
CA PHE A 31 -5.08 -9.03 5.27
C PHE A 31 -5.11 -10.32 4.46
N ALA A 32 -3.92 -10.82 4.13
CA ALA A 32 -3.74 -11.96 3.23
C ALA A 32 -4.46 -13.24 3.71
N GLU A 33 -4.44 -13.51 5.01
CA GLU A 33 -5.12 -14.66 5.60
C GLU A 33 -6.63 -14.57 5.40
N SER A 34 -7.23 -13.40 5.64
CA SER A 34 -8.67 -13.18 5.42
C SER A 34 -9.06 -13.34 3.95
N LEU A 35 -8.19 -12.91 3.01
CA LEU A 35 -8.44 -13.06 1.58
C LEU A 35 -8.42 -14.53 1.14
N HIS A 36 -7.53 -15.32 1.72
CA HIS A 36 -7.50 -16.76 1.46
C HIS A 36 -8.81 -17.44 1.90
N GLU A 37 -9.29 -17.14 3.10
CA GLU A 37 -10.56 -17.67 3.61
C GLU A 37 -11.75 -17.29 2.72
N VAL A 38 -11.82 -16.03 2.28
CA VAL A 38 -12.85 -15.56 1.35
C VAL A 38 -12.83 -16.36 0.05
N CYS A 39 -11.65 -16.63 -0.52
CA CYS A 39 -11.53 -17.43 -1.74
C CYS A 39 -11.99 -18.87 -1.53
N VAL A 40 -11.59 -19.51 -0.44
CA VAL A 40 -12.02 -20.88 -0.10
C VAL A 40 -13.54 -20.94 0.03
N GLN A 41 -14.16 -19.99 0.72
CA GLN A 41 -15.62 -19.95 0.88
C GLN A 41 -16.34 -19.67 -0.44
N ALA A 42 -15.82 -18.77 -1.26
CA ALA A 42 -16.46 -18.39 -2.52
C ALA A 42 -16.34 -19.47 -3.61
N THR A 43 -15.24 -20.22 -3.63
CA THR A 43 -14.95 -21.21 -4.69
C THR A 43 -15.20 -22.65 -4.25
N LEU A 44 -15.45 -22.88 -2.96
CA LEU A 44 -15.50 -24.22 -2.33
C LEU A 44 -14.25 -25.09 -2.64
N ASN A 45 -13.14 -24.43 -2.91
CA ASN A 45 -11.87 -25.07 -3.26
C ASN A 45 -10.89 -24.89 -2.11
N ASP A 46 -10.33 -25.99 -1.62
CA ASP A 46 -9.33 -26.03 -0.54
C ASP A 46 -7.91 -25.67 -1.01
N ARG A 47 -7.71 -25.55 -2.34
CA ARG A 47 -6.42 -25.19 -2.91
C ARG A 47 -6.27 -23.70 -3.05
N SER A 48 -5.15 -23.18 -2.55
CA SER A 48 -4.76 -21.79 -2.80
C SER A 48 -4.39 -21.60 -4.26
N ILE A 49 -5.18 -20.80 -4.98
CA ILE A 49 -4.92 -20.43 -6.38
C ILE A 49 -3.85 -19.34 -6.45
N LEU A 50 -3.80 -18.48 -5.44
CA LEU A 50 -2.85 -17.37 -5.33
C LEU A 50 -2.35 -17.24 -3.90
N ASP A 51 -1.04 -17.14 -3.72
CA ASP A 51 -0.44 -16.76 -2.43
C ASP A 51 -0.59 -15.25 -2.23
N PHE A 52 -1.70 -14.86 -1.56
CA PHE A 52 -1.99 -13.46 -1.25
C PHE A 52 -0.92 -12.83 -0.37
N ASN A 53 -0.34 -13.58 0.58
CA ASN A 53 0.68 -13.07 1.48
C ASN A 53 1.94 -12.68 0.70
N PHE A 54 2.45 -13.60 -0.12
CA PHE A 54 3.58 -13.33 -1.00
C PHE A 54 3.29 -12.15 -1.93
N TYR A 55 2.11 -12.13 -2.55
CA TYR A 55 1.75 -11.11 -3.54
C TYR A 55 1.66 -9.72 -2.93
N LEU A 56 0.92 -9.56 -1.82
CA LEU A 56 0.75 -8.27 -1.14
C LEU A 56 2.05 -7.76 -0.52
N LYS A 57 2.90 -8.67 -0.04
CA LYS A 57 4.25 -8.35 0.41
C LYS A 57 5.08 -7.78 -0.74
N LYS A 58 5.12 -8.45 -1.89
CA LYS A 58 5.85 -7.97 -3.08
C LYS A 58 5.29 -6.66 -3.62
N TYR A 59 3.97 -6.55 -3.70
CA TYR A 59 3.31 -5.29 -4.03
C TYR A 59 3.80 -4.15 -3.13
N SER A 60 3.78 -4.37 -1.82
CA SER A 60 4.19 -3.37 -0.81
C SER A 60 5.65 -2.94 -0.96
N GLU A 61 6.56 -3.91 -1.14
CA GLU A 61 7.99 -3.65 -1.37
C GLU A 61 8.20 -2.75 -2.60
N ILE A 62 7.44 -3.01 -3.69
CA ILE A 62 7.52 -2.24 -4.93
C ILE A 62 7.06 -0.80 -4.73
N VAL A 63 5.91 -0.58 -4.07
CA VAL A 63 5.32 0.75 -3.94
C VAL A 63 5.94 1.58 -2.82
N TYR A 64 6.64 0.97 -1.87
CA TYR A 64 7.21 1.62 -0.71
C TYR A 64 8.07 2.86 -1.03
N PRO A 65 9.00 2.84 -1.98
CA PRO A 65 9.79 4.02 -2.30
C PRO A 65 8.93 5.20 -2.77
N LEU A 66 7.88 4.93 -3.54
CA LEU A 66 6.97 5.95 -4.03
C LEU A 66 6.05 6.49 -2.91
N PHE A 67 5.67 5.60 -1.96
CA PHE A 67 4.95 5.97 -0.74
C PHE A 67 5.77 6.96 0.11
N LEU A 68 7.09 6.77 0.25
CA LEU A 68 7.96 7.71 0.95
C LEU A 68 7.92 9.11 0.32
N TRP A 69 7.97 9.20 -1.01
CA TRP A 69 7.85 10.48 -1.72
C TRP A 69 6.49 11.13 -1.49
N ASN A 70 5.40 10.36 -1.56
CA ASN A 70 4.05 10.88 -1.33
C ASN A 70 3.91 11.45 0.09
N VAL A 71 4.39 10.72 1.11
CA VAL A 71 4.38 11.20 2.50
C VAL A 71 5.28 12.42 2.68
N TRP A 72 6.43 12.46 2.01
CA TRP A 72 7.33 13.61 2.07
C TRP A 72 6.65 14.88 1.55
N PHE A 73 6.04 14.84 0.37
CA PHE A 73 5.28 15.97 -0.18
C PHE A 73 4.13 16.40 0.73
N TYR A 74 3.38 15.43 1.25
CA TYR A 74 2.30 15.70 2.19
C TYR A 74 2.79 16.44 3.44
N ARG A 75 3.93 16.06 4.00
CA ARG A 75 4.56 16.74 5.15
C ARG A 75 5.03 18.16 4.82
N GLN A 76 5.44 18.40 3.57
CA GLN A 76 5.78 19.75 3.08
C GLN A 76 4.54 20.60 2.78
N ARG A 77 3.32 20.06 2.97
CA ARG A 77 2.04 20.67 2.57
C ARG A 77 1.94 20.94 1.06
N ASP A 78 2.74 20.27 0.27
CA ASP A 78 2.70 20.30 -1.20
C ASP A 78 1.88 19.10 -1.69
N THR A 79 0.57 19.32 -1.80
CA THR A 79 -0.36 18.30 -2.29
C THR A 79 -0.56 18.38 -3.81
N TYR A 80 0.10 19.30 -4.49
CA TYR A 80 -0.05 19.53 -5.93
C TYR A 80 1.04 18.86 -6.77
N THR A 81 2.28 18.84 -6.30
CA THR A 81 3.43 18.31 -7.06
C THR A 81 3.35 16.80 -7.27
N PHE A 82 2.89 16.07 -6.27
CA PHE A 82 2.62 14.63 -6.35
C PHE A 82 1.34 14.31 -5.57
N PRO A 83 0.17 14.64 -6.15
CA PRO A 83 -1.11 14.47 -5.50
C PRO A 83 -1.43 12.98 -5.24
N MET A 84 -2.32 12.72 -4.30
CA MET A 84 -2.77 11.37 -3.95
C MET A 84 -3.33 10.62 -5.17
N TYR A 85 -4.02 11.32 -6.07
CA TYR A 85 -4.52 10.74 -7.31
C TYR A 85 -3.39 10.17 -8.20
N ASP A 86 -2.30 10.92 -8.36
CA ASP A 86 -1.14 10.44 -9.12
C ASP A 86 -0.51 9.25 -8.43
N PHE A 87 -0.32 9.30 -7.11
CA PHE A 87 0.18 8.17 -6.34
C PHE A 87 -0.68 6.92 -6.58
N HIS A 88 -2.00 7.04 -6.51
CA HIS A 88 -2.92 5.94 -6.80
C HIS A 88 -2.77 5.40 -8.22
N THR A 89 -2.65 6.27 -9.21
CA THR A 89 -2.47 5.89 -10.62
C THR A 89 -1.22 5.02 -10.82
N TYR A 90 -0.12 5.36 -10.14
CA TYR A 90 1.13 4.61 -10.25
C TYR A 90 1.14 3.32 -9.42
N THR A 91 0.35 3.23 -8.36
CA THR A 91 0.31 2.09 -7.44
C THR A 91 -0.84 1.12 -7.68
N SER A 92 -1.82 1.43 -8.53
CA SER A 92 -2.90 0.53 -8.92
C SER A 92 -2.38 -0.67 -9.70
N LEU A 93 -2.89 -1.87 -9.41
CA LEU A 93 -2.71 -3.02 -10.28
C LEU A 93 -3.57 -2.85 -11.54
N ARG A 94 -3.04 -3.28 -12.67
CA ARG A 94 -3.79 -3.42 -13.92
C ARG A 94 -4.43 -4.79 -13.97
N GLU A 95 -4.59 -5.35 -15.15
CA GLU A 95 -5.10 -6.71 -15.33
C GLU A 95 -4.15 -7.75 -14.71
N ILE A 96 -4.73 -8.74 -14.06
CA ILE A 96 -4.02 -9.85 -13.45
C ILE A 96 -4.31 -11.11 -14.26
N ASN A 97 -3.24 -11.77 -14.70
CA ASN A 97 -3.32 -13.10 -15.27
C ASN A 97 -2.92 -14.11 -14.19
N LEU A 98 -3.86 -14.94 -13.74
CA LEU A 98 -3.60 -15.92 -12.68
C LEU A 98 -2.56 -16.98 -13.06
N ARG A 99 -2.33 -17.22 -14.37
CA ARG A 99 -1.26 -18.13 -14.82
C ARG A 99 0.14 -17.50 -14.71
N HIS A 100 0.20 -16.18 -14.69
CA HIS A 100 1.43 -15.39 -14.64
C HIS A 100 1.23 -14.14 -13.76
N PRO A 101 0.92 -14.30 -12.45
CA PRO A 101 0.63 -13.19 -11.57
C PRO A 101 1.83 -12.25 -11.39
N GLU A 102 3.05 -12.76 -11.54
CA GLU A 102 4.31 -12.01 -11.49
C GLU A 102 4.38 -10.89 -12.54
N LYS A 103 3.79 -11.06 -13.72
CA LYS A 103 3.81 -10.05 -14.80
C LYS A 103 3.12 -8.75 -14.41
N SER A 104 2.08 -8.83 -13.58
CA SER A 104 1.41 -7.63 -13.06
C SER A 104 2.30 -6.85 -12.08
N LEU A 105 3.10 -7.56 -11.27
CA LEU A 105 4.09 -6.96 -10.38
C LEU A 105 5.27 -6.36 -11.17
N GLU A 106 5.73 -7.00 -12.22
CA GLU A 106 6.78 -6.48 -13.10
C GLU A 106 6.32 -5.17 -13.78
N SER A 107 5.08 -5.16 -14.32
CA SER A 107 4.49 -3.95 -14.90
C SER A 107 4.34 -2.82 -13.88
N LEU A 108 3.93 -3.15 -12.64
CA LEU A 108 3.88 -2.20 -11.53
C LEU A 108 5.27 -1.64 -11.22
N GLN A 109 6.28 -2.52 -11.10
CA GLN A 109 7.66 -2.13 -10.80
C GLN A 109 8.22 -1.16 -11.86
N GLN A 110 7.95 -1.41 -13.13
CA GLN A 110 8.38 -0.53 -14.23
C GLN A 110 7.76 0.87 -14.09
N ARG A 111 6.45 0.95 -13.85
CA ARG A 111 5.76 2.25 -13.68
C ARG A 111 6.26 3.01 -12.45
N VAL A 112 6.42 2.30 -11.33
CA VAL A 112 6.95 2.89 -10.10
C VAL A 112 8.37 3.40 -10.30
N ASN A 113 9.24 2.61 -10.94
CA ASN A 113 10.62 3.00 -11.24
C ASN A 113 10.69 4.22 -12.15
N GLN A 114 9.83 4.28 -13.18
CA GLN A 114 9.74 5.43 -14.08
C GLN A 114 9.40 6.70 -13.30
N LYS A 115 8.37 6.65 -12.44
CA LYS A 115 7.96 7.80 -11.63
C LYS A 115 9.03 8.20 -10.61
N LEU A 116 9.69 7.22 -9.99
CA LEU A 116 10.79 7.49 -9.07
C LEU A 116 11.97 8.19 -9.75
N ALA A 117 12.31 7.77 -10.98
CA ALA A 117 13.36 8.43 -11.76
C ALA A 117 13.00 9.89 -12.08
N GLU A 118 11.74 10.15 -12.46
CA GLU A 118 11.22 11.51 -12.68
C GLU A 118 11.33 12.37 -11.41
N LEU A 119 10.84 11.87 -10.27
CA LEU A 119 10.88 12.59 -9.00
C LEU A 119 12.31 12.88 -8.54
N LYS A 120 13.21 11.89 -8.63
CA LYS A 120 14.63 12.07 -8.26
C LYS A 120 15.32 13.08 -9.17
N LYS A 121 15.01 13.09 -10.46
CA LYS A 121 15.54 14.08 -11.42
C LYS A 121 15.03 15.49 -11.10
N LYS A 122 13.76 15.62 -10.76
CA LYS A 122 13.13 16.93 -10.47
C LYS A 122 13.52 17.47 -9.08
N PHE A 123 13.76 16.60 -8.11
CA PHE A 123 14.03 16.95 -6.71
C PHE A 123 15.31 16.30 -6.16
N PRO A 124 16.47 16.53 -6.79
CA PRO A 124 17.73 15.83 -6.41
C PRO A 124 18.18 16.17 -4.98
N HIS A 125 17.94 17.39 -4.52
CA HIS A 125 18.35 17.86 -3.18
C HIS A 125 17.49 17.25 -2.04
N ASN A 126 16.32 16.69 -2.35
CA ASN A 126 15.39 16.16 -1.36
C ASN A 126 15.53 14.65 -1.16
N ILE A 127 16.34 13.97 -1.97
CA ILE A 127 16.51 12.51 -1.92
C ILE A 127 16.94 12.04 -0.51
N ASN A 128 17.87 12.75 0.11
CA ASN A 128 18.35 12.40 1.47
C ASN A 128 17.23 12.58 2.52
N GLN A 129 16.40 13.60 2.40
CA GLN A 129 15.27 13.81 3.30
C GLN A 129 14.23 12.70 3.17
N VAL A 130 13.90 12.31 1.94
CA VAL A 130 12.98 11.19 1.66
C VAL A 130 13.56 9.87 2.18
N ASN A 131 14.85 9.63 1.99
CA ASN A 131 15.51 8.44 2.54
C ASN A 131 15.53 8.42 4.07
N GLY A 132 15.63 9.59 4.72
CA GLY A 132 15.52 9.72 6.18
C GLY A 132 14.18 9.20 6.73
N LEU A 133 13.09 9.33 5.98
CA LEU A 133 11.79 8.77 6.37
C LEU A 133 11.82 7.25 6.51
N ARG A 134 12.69 6.56 5.78
CA ARG A 134 12.82 5.10 5.87
C ARG A 134 13.24 4.66 7.27
N THR A 135 14.21 5.37 7.87
CA THR A 135 14.68 5.08 9.23
C THR A 135 13.58 5.38 10.25
N GLU A 136 12.96 6.56 10.14
CA GLU A 136 11.86 6.96 11.00
C GLU A 136 10.69 5.94 10.96
N PHE A 137 10.30 5.50 9.77
CA PHE A 137 9.20 4.56 9.62
C PHE A 137 9.53 3.18 10.16
N LYS A 138 10.76 2.72 9.98
CA LYS A 138 11.23 1.46 10.57
C LYS A 138 11.13 1.49 12.11
N GLU A 139 11.50 2.60 12.73
CA GLU A 139 11.37 2.79 14.20
C GLU A 139 9.91 2.79 14.65
N LEU A 140 8.98 3.22 13.80
CA LEU A 140 7.53 3.17 14.03
C LEU A 140 6.89 1.82 13.68
N GLY A 141 7.70 0.82 13.26
CA GLY A 141 7.22 -0.52 12.89
C GLY A 141 6.64 -0.61 11.47
N LEU A 142 6.72 0.47 10.66
CA LEU A 142 6.33 0.42 9.25
C LEU A 142 7.52 -0.08 8.43
N VAL A 143 7.35 -1.27 7.86
CA VAL A 143 8.36 -1.91 7.01
C VAL A 143 7.87 -1.99 5.56
N PRO A 144 8.77 -2.11 4.58
CA PRO A 144 8.39 -2.14 3.16
C PRO A 144 7.30 -3.17 2.84
N GLU A 145 7.38 -4.34 3.48
CA GLU A 145 6.49 -5.48 3.25
C GLU A 145 5.05 -5.25 3.67
N THR A 146 4.80 -4.27 4.54
CA THR A 146 3.47 -3.95 5.10
C THR A 146 2.95 -2.61 4.64
N THR A 147 3.55 -1.98 3.64
CA THR A 147 3.20 -0.63 3.17
C THR A 147 1.71 -0.50 2.81
N TYR A 148 1.10 -1.55 2.23
CA TYR A 148 -0.31 -1.55 1.85
C TYR A 148 -1.27 -1.27 3.01
N LEU A 149 -0.87 -1.59 4.26
CA LEU A 149 -1.67 -1.34 5.47
C LEU A 149 -1.73 0.16 5.84
N TYR A 150 -0.81 0.96 5.34
CA TYR A 150 -0.66 2.39 5.63
C TYR A 150 -1.06 3.29 4.45
N MET A 151 -1.44 2.69 3.33
CA MET A 151 -2.03 3.37 2.19
C MET A 151 -3.53 3.59 2.41
N GLN A 152 -4.14 4.45 1.61
CA GLN A 152 -5.59 4.68 1.67
C GLN A 152 -6.36 3.37 1.43
N GLY A 153 -7.18 2.97 2.41
CA GLY A 153 -7.83 1.66 2.43
C GLY A 153 -8.70 1.39 1.20
N HIS A 154 -9.55 2.35 0.80
CA HIS A 154 -10.37 2.23 -0.42
C HIS A 154 -9.51 1.98 -1.66
N HIS A 155 -8.39 2.71 -1.81
CA HIS A 155 -7.50 2.50 -2.94
C HIS A 155 -6.94 1.08 -2.96
N VAL A 156 -6.45 0.58 -1.81
CA VAL A 156 -5.90 -0.77 -1.71
C VAL A 156 -6.97 -1.81 -1.99
N MET A 157 -8.18 -1.63 -1.43
CA MET A 157 -9.29 -2.55 -1.66
C MET A 157 -9.66 -2.59 -3.15
N ASP A 158 -9.98 -1.46 -3.76
CA ASP A 158 -10.56 -1.42 -5.10
C ASP A 158 -9.53 -1.69 -6.20
N ASN A 159 -8.31 -1.19 -6.02
CA ASN A 159 -7.28 -1.19 -7.08
C ASN A 159 -6.17 -2.22 -6.88
N VAL A 160 -6.19 -2.96 -5.78
CA VAL A 160 -5.23 -4.05 -5.52
C VAL A 160 -5.98 -5.33 -5.18
N VAL A 161 -6.70 -5.35 -4.06
CA VAL A 161 -7.31 -6.58 -3.54
C VAL A 161 -8.42 -7.09 -4.45
N MET A 162 -9.36 -6.25 -4.87
CA MET A 162 -10.43 -6.68 -5.78
C MET A 162 -9.91 -7.11 -7.15
N LYS A 163 -8.81 -6.52 -7.62
CA LYS A 163 -8.12 -6.96 -8.85
C LYS A 163 -7.51 -8.36 -8.73
N LEU A 164 -7.16 -8.80 -7.52
CA LEU A 164 -6.69 -10.15 -7.22
C LEU A 164 -7.85 -11.12 -6.99
N LEU A 165 -8.84 -10.72 -6.21
CA LEU A 165 -9.96 -11.58 -5.79
C LEU A 165 -10.89 -11.96 -6.94
N ILE A 166 -11.30 -10.97 -7.77
CA ILE A 166 -12.26 -11.22 -8.84
C ILE A 166 -11.79 -12.35 -9.77
N PRO A 167 -10.57 -12.32 -10.35
CA PRO A 167 -10.10 -13.41 -11.18
C PRO A 167 -10.05 -14.76 -10.45
N VAL A 168 -9.60 -14.77 -9.18
CA VAL A 168 -9.51 -16.01 -8.38
C VAL A 168 -10.89 -16.61 -8.14
N CYS A 169 -11.88 -15.80 -7.80
CA CYS A 169 -13.25 -16.26 -7.52
C CYS A 169 -14.07 -16.58 -8.78
N THR A 170 -13.60 -16.21 -9.98
CA THR A 170 -14.29 -16.45 -11.24
C THR A 170 -13.69 -17.60 -12.07
N VAL A 171 -12.57 -18.19 -11.64
CA VAL A 171 -11.96 -19.38 -12.25
C VAL A 171 -12.66 -20.65 -11.74
N LEU A 172 -13.95 -20.78 -12.05
CA LEU A 172 -14.74 -22.01 -11.81
C LEU A 172 -15.07 -22.67 -13.14
#